data_ed25b2f820d6e1e4eb7d6cf29a7e0ffd
#
_entry.id   ed25b2f820d6e1e4eb7d6cf29a7e0ffd
#
_cell.length_a   1.000
_cell.length_b   1.000
_cell.length_c   1.000
_cell.angle_alpha   90.00
_cell.angle_beta   90.00
_cell.angle_gamma   90.00
#
_symmetry.space_group_name_H-M   'P 1'
#
loop_
_entity.id
_entity.type
_entity.pdbx_description
1 polymer ?
#
loop_
_entity_poly.entity_id
_entity_poly.type
_entity_poly.pdbx_seq_one_letter_code
_entity_poly.pdbx_strand_id
1 'polypeptide(L)'
;MVQNLTMGKAATMAFSFLSRRSLKSEKATAGTTFWSHFTLTAALRIFIRFFQFVLGITVIALYAIDLDHARRAHAYIDSKWVWSVVCGTLGAITALLFMLPLIKSWFFFYVDAFVWLCYLVAFGIFGKMYINEDAEGDSGVMRMKNAVWVLLTNMLLWFITACVGGFVFWKNRKARTSLTGRGATHV
;
A
#
# COMPACT_ATOMS: atom_id res chain seq x y z
N MET A 1 -66.65 -10.75 21.09
CA MET A 1 -65.81 -9.56 20.68
C MET A 1 -64.46 -9.50 21.37
N VAL A 2 -64.23 -10.22 22.44
CA VAL A 2 -62.99 -10.20 23.24
C VAL A 2 -61.86 -11.11 22.65
N GLN A 3 -62.15 -12.15 21.94
CA GLN A 3 -61.20 -13.13 21.40
C GLN A 3 -60.34 -12.58 20.22
N ASN A 4 -60.84 -11.64 19.44
CA ASN A 4 -60.09 -11.07 18.31
C ASN A 4 -59.04 -10.02 18.76
N LEU A 5 -59.18 -9.45 19.95
CA LEU A 5 -58.23 -8.48 20.48
C LEU A 5 -56.94 -9.13 21.03
N THR A 6 -57.05 -10.36 21.54
CA THR A 6 -55.92 -11.13 22.09
C THR A 6 -55.06 -11.74 21.00
N MET A 7 -55.64 -12.19 19.87
CA MET A 7 -54.87 -12.70 18.73
C MET A 7 -54.03 -11.61 18.03
N GLY A 8 -54.55 -10.39 17.91
CA GLY A 8 -53.83 -9.28 17.33
C GLY A 8 -52.58 -8.86 18.15
N LYS A 9 -52.70 -8.85 19.48
CA LYS A 9 -51.56 -8.53 20.37
C LYS A 9 -50.51 -9.64 20.38
N ALA A 10 -50.89 -10.91 20.29
CA ALA A 10 -49.92 -12.00 20.21
C ALA A 10 -49.14 -11.99 18.88
N ALA A 11 -49.82 -11.70 17.77
CA ALA A 11 -49.20 -11.60 16.46
C ALA A 11 -48.20 -10.41 16.37
N THR A 12 -48.57 -9.26 16.91
CA THR A 12 -47.68 -8.10 16.95
C THR A 12 -46.45 -8.31 17.86
N MET A 13 -46.62 -8.99 19.01
CA MET A 13 -45.47 -9.33 19.86
C MET A 13 -44.56 -10.37 19.20
N ALA A 14 -45.09 -11.38 18.53
CA ALA A 14 -44.29 -12.37 17.79
C ALA A 14 -43.50 -11.71 16.65
N PHE A 15 -44.13 -10.80 15.91
CA PHE A 15 -43.46 -10.06 14.82
C PHE A 15 -42.35 -9.13 15.34
N SER A 16 -42.54 -8.45 16.46
CA SER A 16 -41.51 -7.63 17.09
C SER A 16 -40.34 -8.46 17.63
N PHE A 17 -40.62 -9.66 18.13
CA PHE A 17 -39.56 -10.57 18.60
C PHE A 17 -38.71 -11.15 17.44
N LEU A 18 -39.37 -11.53 16.35
CA LEU A 18 -38.69 -12.00 15.13
C LEU A 18 -37.86 -10.89 14.47
N SER A 19 -38.39 -9.66 14.40
CA SER A 19 -37.68 -8.51 13.87
C SER A 19 -36.42 -8.16 14.72
N ARG A 20 -36.56 -8.19 16.06
CA ARG A 20 -35.39 -7.95 16.95
C ARG A 20 -34.34 -9.06 16.87
N ARG A 21 -34.76 -10.33 16.64
CA ARG A 21 -33.84 -11.46 16.51
C ARG A 21 -33.08 -11.41 15.17
N SER A 22 -33.76 -11.00 14.08
CA SER A 22 -33.13 -10.76 12.78
C SER A 22 -32.10 -9.67 12.82
N LEU A 23 -32.44 -8.50 13.38
CA LEU A 23 -31.50 -7.36 13.52
C LEU A 23 -30.29 -7.68 14.43
N LYS A 24 -30.50 -8.52 15.46
CA LYS A 24 -29.38 -8.92 16.34
C LYS A 24 -28.45 -9.94 15.69
N SER A 25 -29.04 -10.84 14.87
CA SER A 25 -28.26 -11.79 14.05
C SER A 25 -27.44 -11.08 12.97
N GLU A 26 -28.05 -10.10 12.29
CA GLU A 26 -27.40 -9.33 11.24
C GLU A 26 -26.22 -8.47 11.79
N LYS A 27 -26.40 -7.85 12.96
CA LYS A 27 -25.31 -7.12 13.64
C LYS A 27 -24.21 -8.05 14.15
N ALA A 28 -24.53 -9.25 14.65
CA ALA A 28 -23.54 -10.23 15.08
C ALA A 28 -22.75 -10.79 13.88
N THR A 29 -23.42 -11.03 12.75
CA THR A 29 -22.78 -11.50 11.52
C THR A 29 -21.90 -10.42 10.89
N ALA A 30 -22.33 -9.15 10.91
CA ALA A 30 -21.53 -8.04 10.43
C ALA A 30 -20.24 -7.84 11.24
N GLY A 31 -20.29 -8.02 12.57
CA GLY A 31 -19.12 -7.92 13.44
C GLY A 31 -18.11 -9.06 13.24
N THR A 32 -18.58 -10.29 13.09
CA THR A 32 -17.72 -11.47 12.86
C THR A 32 -17.14 -11.48 11.45
N THR A 33 -17.87 -10.96 10.45
CA THR A 33 -17.39 -10.87 9.07
C THR A 33 -16.30 -9.84 8.91
N PHE A 34 -16.29 -8.77 9.71
CA PHE A 34 -15.25 -7.76 9.67
C PHE A 34 -13.88 -8.30 10.14
N TRP A 35 -13.86 -9.17 11.15
CA TRP A 35 -12.64 -9.80 11.66
C TRP A 35 -12.21 -11.04 10.86
N SER A 36 -13.14 -11.77 10.26
CA SER A 36 -12.81 -12.97 9.48
C SER A 36 -12.23 -12.67 8.09
N HIS A 37 -12.38 -11.44 7.57
CA HIS A 37 -11.74 -10.96 6.35
C HIS A 37 -10.39 -10.27 6.56
N PHE A 38 -9.85 -10.28 7.78
CA PHE A 38 -8.42 -10.06 8.00
C PHE A 38 -7.66 -11.29 7.50
N THR A 39 -7.79 -11.53 6.19
CA THR A 39 -7.12 -12.61 5.50
C THR A 39 -5.61 -12.39 5.60
N LEU A 40 -4.86 -13.49 5.63
CA LEU A 40 -3.39 -13.50 5.58
C LEU A 40 -2.83 -12.48 4.56
N THR A 41 -3.54 -12.30 3.44
CA THR A 41 -3.25 -11.32 2.40
C THR A 41 -3.31 -9.86 2.87
N ALA A 42 -4.24 -9.50 3.74
CA ALA A 42 -4.32 -8.14 4.30
C ALA A 42 -3.18 -7.88 5.28
N ALA A 43 -2.87 -8.84 6.13
CA ALA A 43 -1.73 -8.75 7.07
C ALA A 43 -0.40 -8.64 6.32
N LEU A 44 -0.17 -9.48 5.29
CA LEU A 44 1.02 -9.43 4.45
C LEU A 44 1.16 -8.08 3.73
N ARG A 45 0.06 -7.51 3.24
CA ARG A 45 0.05 -6.20 2.59
C ARG A 45 0.48 -5.10 3.56
N ILE A 46 -0.05 -5.06 4.79
CA ILE A 46 0.32 -4.08 5.81
C ILE A 46 1.80 -4.24 6.17
N PHE A 47 2.26 -5.48 6.32
CA PHE A 47 3.65 -5.81 6.64
C PHE A 47 4.61 -5.28 5.56
N ILE A 48 4.34 -5.53 4.27
CA ILE A 48 5.15 -5.02 3.16
C ILE A 48 5.16 -3.49 3.16
N ARG A 49 4.01 -2.83 3.38
CA ARG A 49 3.92 -1.36 3.45
C ARG A 49 4.72 -0.78 4.61
N PHE A 50 4.73 -1.45 5.75
CA PHE A 50 5.56 -1.06 6.89
C PHE A 50 7.05 -1.11 6.53
N PHE A 51 7.51 -2.17 5.86
CA PHE A 51 8.90 -2.26 5.39
C PHE A 51 9.24 -1.17 4.37
N GLN A 52 8.36 -0.91 3.40
CA GLN A 52 8.53 0.18 2.44
C GLN A 52 8.64 1.55 3.14
N PHE A 53 7.87 1.78 4.19
CA PHE A 53 7.94 3.00 5.00
C PHE A 53 9.29 3.12 5.72
N VAL A 54 9.72 2.08 6.41
CA VAL A 54 11.00 2.06 7.14
C VAL A 54 12.17 2.25 6.17
N LEU A 55 12.20 1.53 5.05
CA LEU A 55 13.24 1.68 4.03
C LEU A 55 13.22 3.07 3.38
N GLY A 56 12.04 3.67 3.18
CA GLY A 56 11.90 5.05 2.70
C GLY A 56 12.57 6.05 3.63
N ILE A 57 12.32 5.94 4.95
CA ILE A 57 12.98 6.77 5.97
C ILE A 57 14.49 6.52 5.98
N THR A 58 14.94 5.27 5.84
CA THR A 58 16.36 4.93 5.78
C THR A 58 17.05 5.59 4.59
N VAL A 59 16.41 5.59 3.40
CA VAL A 59 16.89 6.31 2.22
C VAL A 59 17.03 7.80 2.51
N ILE A 60 16.00 8.43 3.08
CA ILE A 60 16.06 9.85 3.45
C ILE A 60 17.25 10.12 4.38
N ALA A 61 17.41 9.33 5.44
CA ALA A 61 18.45 9.52 6.43
C ALA A 61 19.86 9.40 5.81
N LEU A 62 20.09 8.37 4.98
CA LEU A 62 21.40 8.14 4.37
C LEU A 62 21.80 9.27 3.43
N TYR A 63 20.91 9.71 2.54
CA TYR A 63 21.23 10.78 1.58
C TYR A 63 21.19 12.18 2.20
N ALA A 64 20.37 12.40 3.24
CA ALA A 64 20.33 13.68 3.95
C ALA A 64 21.64 13.97 4.71
N ILE A 65 22.31 12.94 5.24
CA ILE A 65 23.62 13.09 5.89
C ILE A 65 24.67 13.64 4.90
N ASP A 66 24.71 13.09 3.69
CA ASP A 66 25.68 13.55 2.69
C ASP A 66 25.34 14.93 2.15
N LEU A 67 24.05 15.24 2.04
CA LEU A 67 23.56 16.55 1.68
C LEU A 67 23.93 17.62 2.73
N ASP A 68 23.83 17.26 4.03
CA ASP A 68 24.24 18.14 5.14
C ASP A 68 25.77 18.35 5.16
N HIS A 69 26.55 17.31 4.91
CA HIS A 69 28.01 17.43 4.78
C HIS A 69 28.41 18.35 3.64
N ALA A 70 27.83 18.19 2.44
CA ALA A 70 28.08 19.07 1.31
C ALA A 70 27.71 20.53 1.61
N ARG A 71 26.56 20.76 2.27
CA ARG A 71 26.10 22.08 2.69
C ARG A 71 27.07 22.74 3.67
N ARG A 72 27.55 22.01 4.68
CA ARG A 72 28.51 22.53 5.68
C ARG A 72 29.88 22.84 5.07
N ALA A 73 30.29 22.05 4.08
CA ALA A 73 31.54 22.26 3.34
C ALA A 73 31.45 23.38 2.29
N HIS A 74 30.28 24.07 2.17
CA HIS A 74 30.00 25.02 1.08
C HIS A 74 30.29 24.46 -0.31
N ALA A 75 30.21 23.13 -0.45
CA ALA A 75 30.38 22.42 -1.71
C ALA A 75 29.11 22.46 -2.54
N TYR A 76 29.24 22.21 -3.85
CA TYR A 76 28.11 22.11 -4.75
C TYR A 76 27.19 20.95 -4.34
N ILE A 77 25.91 21.27 -4.15
CA ILE A 77 24.89 20.27 -3.84
C ILE A 77 24.47 19.60 -5.14
N ASP A 78 24.84 18.33 -5.32
CA ASP A 78 24.41 17.55 -6.50
C ASP A 78 22.91 17.24 -6.42
N SER A 79 22.18 17.64 -7.43
CA SER A 79 20.74 17.40 -7.58
C SER A 79 20.35 15.93 -7.55
N LYS A 80 21.28 15.00 -7.80
CA LYS A 80 21.06 13.56 -7.69
C LYS A 80 20.74 13.14 -6.25
N TRP A 81 21.45 13.67 -5.26
CA TRP A 81 21.19 13.39 -3.85
C TRP A 81 19.83 13.94 -3.40
N VAL A 82 19.50 15.16 -3.85
CA VAL A 82 18.18 15.75 -3.60
C VAL A 82 17.08 14.86 -4.18
N TRP A 83 17.27 14.34 -5.41
CA TRP A 83 16.33 13.41 -6.03
C TRP A 83 16.08 12.16 -5.18
N SER A 84 17.11 11.55 -4.61
CA SER A 84 16.96 10.37 -3.76
C SER A 84 16.19 10.66 -2.46
N VAL A 85 16.42 11.84 -1.85
CA VAL A 85 15.64 12.28 -0.69
C VAL A 85 14.17 12.48 -1.07
N VAL A 86 13.89 13.07 -2.22
CA VAL A 86 12.51 13.23 -2.75
C VAL A 86 11.86 11.87 -2.98
N CYS A 87 12.56 10.92 -3.61
CA CYS A 87 12.05 9.55 -3.81
C CYS A 87 11.76 8.86 -2.48
N GLY A 88 12.67 8.96 -1.49
CA GLY A 88 12.47 8.43 -0.15
C GLY A 88 11.24 9.01 0.53
N THR A 89 11.06 10.32 0.45
CA THR A 89 9.92 11.04 1.03
C THR A 89 8.60 10.64 0.37
N LEU A 90 8.55 10.61 -0.97
CA LEU A 90 7.37 10.14 -1.71
C LEU A 90 7.01 8.70 -1.34
N GLY A 91 8.01 7.82 -1.27
CA GLY A 91 7.82 6.43 -0.88
C GLY A 91 7.29 6.29 0.54
N ALA A 92 7.89 6.99 1.52
CA ALA A 92 7.46 6.93 2.91
C ALA A 92 6.03 7.46 3.10
N ILE A 93 5.69 8.61 2.52
CA ILE A 93 4.34 9.18 2.57
C ILE A 93 3.32 8.23 1.92
N THR A 94 3.64 7.71 0.73
CA THR A 94 2.75 6.79 0.02
C THR A 94 2.53 5.50 0.81
N ALA A 95 3.59 4.91 1.38
CA ALA A 95 3.48 3.71 2.19
C ALA A 95 2.60 3.95 3.43
N LEU A 96 2.79 5.08 4.12
CA LEU A 96 1.99 5.47 5.29
C LEU A 96 0.52 5.65 4.94
N LEU A 97 0.21 6.37 3.85
CA LEU A 97 -1.17 6.57 3.39
C LEU A 97 -1.84 5.24 3.03
N PHE A 98 -1.10 4.31 2.43
CA PHE A 98 -1.62 3.02 2.01
C PHE A 98 -1.71 1.97 3.13
N MET A 99 -1.14 2.24 4.30
CA MET A 99 -1.42 1.50 5.52
C MET A 99 -2.83 1.80 6.06
N LEU A 100 -3.38 2.99 5.76
CA LEU A 100 -4.74 3.35 6.18
C LEU A 100 -5.77 2.65 5.27
N PRO A 101 -6.80 1.99 5.83
CA PRO A 101 -7.80 1.23 5.06
C PRO A 101 -8.82 2.11 4.32
N LEU A 102 -8.57 3.43 4.22
CA LEU A 102 -9.52 4.43 3.73
C LEU A 102 -9.55 4.60 2.21
N ILE A 103 -8.58 4.10 1.47
CA ILE A 103 -8.41 4.41 0.05
C ILE A 103 -8.88 3.26 -0.84
N LYS A 104 -9.71 3.57 -1.85
CA LYS A 104 -10.23 2.62 -2.84
C LYS A 104 -9.10 1.92 -3.62
N SER A 105 -9.12 0.60 -3.64
CA SER A 105 -8.00 -0.27 -4.04
C SER A 105 -7.52 -0.15 -5.51
N TRP A 106 -8.29 0.44 -6.42
CA TRP A 106 -7.90 0.49 -7.83
C TRP A 106 -6.93 1.62 -8.19
N PHE A 107 -6.79 2.64 -7.33
CA PHE A 107 -5.84 3.74 -7.51
C PHE A 107 -4.40 3.36 -7.08
N PHE A 108 -4.26 2.36 -6.21
CA PHE A 108 -2.98 1.95 -5.65
C PHE A 108 -1.96 1.50 -6.71
N PHE A 109 -2.41 0.80 -7.74
CA PHE A 109 -1.52 0.26 -8.78
C PHE A 109 -0.73 1.36 -9.50
N TYR A 110 -1.40 2.45 -9.90
CA TYR A 110 -0.76 3.55 -10.63
C TYR A 110 0.27 4.28 -9.76
N VAL A 111 -0.06 4.50 -8.49
CA VAL A 111 0.85 5.17 -7.54
C VAL A 111 2.04 4.27 -7.22
N ASP A 112 1.83 2.98 -7.00
CA ASP A 112 2.91 2.02 -6.78
C ASP A 112 3.87 1.95 -7.97
N ALA A 113 3.34 1.92 -9.19
CA ALA A 113 4.13 1.92 -10.41
C ALA A 113 4.93 3.24 -10.58
N PHE A 114 4.33 4.37 -10.25
CA PHE A 114 5.01 5.66 -10.29
C PHE A 114 6.15 5.74 -9.28
N VAL A 115 5.91 5.35 -8.04
CA VAL A 115 6.95 5.34 -6.98
C VAL A 115 8.06 4.35 -7.34
N TRP A 116 7.71 3.17 -7.88
CA TRP A 116 8.69 2.22 -8.39
C TRP A 116 9.59 2.84 -9.45
N LEU A 117 9.04 3.57 -10.44
CA LEU A 117 9.82 4.27 -11.47
C LEU A 117 10.78 5.31 -10.86
N CYS A 118 10.33 6.07 -9.86
CA CYS A 118 11.19 7.03 -9.16
C CYS A 118 12.39 6.33 -8.48
N TYR A 119 12.15 5.20 -7.80
CA TYR A 119 13.23 4.41 -7.19
C TYR A 119 14.13 3.73 -8.22
N LEU A 120 13.59 3.31 -9.37
CA LEU A 120 14.37 2.75 -10.47
C LEU A 120 15.37 3.77 -11.02
N VAL A 121 14.93 5.01 -11.22
CA VAL A 121 15.81 6.10 -11.66
C VAL A 121 16.88 6.39 -10.60
N ALA A 122 16.51 6.51 -9.32
CA ALA A 122 17.46 6.74 -8.24
C ALA A 122 18.50 5.60 -8.15
N PHE A 123 18.05 4.34 -8.20
CA PHE A 123 18.95 3.19 -8.20
C PHE A 123 19.88 3.19 -9.43
N GLY A 124 19.37 3.51 -10.62
CA GLY A 124 20.17 3.59 -11.85
C GLY A 124 21.30 4.63 -11.75
N ILE A 125 21.03 5.79 -11.16
CA ILE A 125 22.02 6.84 -10.95
C ILE A 125 23.10 6.40 -9.95
N PHE A 126 22.70 6.00 -8.75
CA PHE A 126 23.62 5.69 -7.66
C PHE A 126 24.26 4.31 -7.82
N GLY A 127 23.57 3.35 -8.41
CA GLY A 127 24.12 2.04 -8.76
C GLY A 127 25.30 2.16 -9.71
N LYS A 128 25.18 2.98 -10.77
CA LYS A 128 26.27 3.24 -11.71
C LYS A 128 27.48 3.91 -11.02
N MET A 129 27.23 4.77 -10.04
CA MET A 129 28.30 5.53 -9.37
C MET A 129 29.06 4.71 -8.32
N TYR A 130 28.34 3.88 -7.53
CA TYR A 130 28.93 3.32 -6.31
C TYR A 130 29.04 1.79 -6.29
N ILE A 131 28.40 1.03 -7.19
CA ILE A 131 28.47 -0.45 -7.14
C ILE A 131 29.91 -0.93 -7.36
N ASN A 132 30.63 -0.33 -8.32
CA ASN A 132 31.98 -0.74 -8.69
C ASN A 132 33.07 0.11 -8.02
N GLU A 133 32.71 1.08 -7.20
CA GLU A 133 33.66 1.92 -6.48
C GLU A 133 34.31 1.16 -5.34
N ASP A 134 35.62 1.18 -5.24
CA ASP A 134 36.34 0.60 -4.10
C ASP A 134 36.36 1.59 -2.94
N ALA A 135 35.92 1.13 -1.78
CA ALA A 135 35.78 2.02 -0.62
C ALA A 135 37.12 2.45 0.00
N GLU A 136 38.22 1.75 -0.28
CA GLU A 136 39.60 2.02 0.19
C GLU A 136 39.71 2.55 1.65
N GLY A 137 38.73 2.20 2.52
CA GLY A 137 38.64 2.69 3.90
C GLY A 137 37.86 4.00 4.09
N ASP A 138 37.29 4.60 3.02
CA ASP A 138 36.42 5.77 3.13
C ASP A 138 35.02 5.36 3.61
N SER A 139 34.68 5.81 4.80
CA SER A 139 33.37 5.57 5.43
C SER A 139 32.22 6.19 4.64
N GLY A 140 32.45 7.27 3.89
CA GLY A 140 31.45 7.92 3.03
C GLY A 140 31.07 7.03 1.85
N VAL A 141 32.06 6.47 1.15
CA VAL A 141 31.84 5.55 0.03
C VAL A 141 31.15 4.27 0.52
N MET A 142 31.57 3.72 1.67
CA MET A 142 30.90 2.55 2.26
C MET A 142 29.44 2.82 2.58
N ARG A 143 29.12 3.98 3.14
CA ARG A 143 27.74 4.39 3.42
C ARG A 143 26.91 4.50 2.13
N MET A 144 27.48 5.07 1.06
CA MET A 144 26.82 5.19 -0.24
C MET A 144 26.57 3.83 -0.89
N LYS A 145 27.51 2.89 -0.80
CA LYS A 145 27.29 1.50 -1.23
C LYS A 145 26.10 0.87 -0.51
N ASN A 146 26.04 1.00 0.81
CA ASN A 146 24.91 0.49 1.60
C ASN A 146 23.60 1.19 1.21
N ALA A 147 23.62 2.49 0.92
CA ALA A 147 22.46 3.23 0.45
C ALA A 147 21.92 2.70 -0.89
N VAL A 148 22.81 2.31 -1.81
CA VAL A 148 22.42 1.69 -3.09
C VAL A 148 21.69 0.35 -2.87
N TRP A 149 22.17 -0.48 -1.93
CA TRP A 149 21.48 -1.74 -1.61
C TRP A 149 20.10 -1.51 -0.97
N VAL A 150 19.97 -0.49 -0.13
CA VAL A 150 18.68 -0.08 0.45
C VAL A 150 17.73 0.41 -0.66
N LEU A 151 18.22 1.22 -1.61
CA LEU A 151 17.45 1.66 -2.78
C LEU A 151 16.97 0.47 -3.60
N LEU A 152 17.86 -0.50 -3.89
CA LEU A 152 17.52 -1.70 -4.65
C LEU A 152 16.42 -2.50 -3.95
N THR A 153 16.57 -2.75 -2.65
CA THR A 153 15.60 -3.50 -1.86
C THR A 153 14.23 -2.81 -1.88
N ASN A 154 14.21 -1.50 -1.68
CA ASN A 154 12.95 -0.74 -1.69
C ASN A 154 12.32 -0.71 -3.09
N MET A 155 13.12 -0.53 -4.15
CA MET A 155 12.68 -0.61 -5.54
C MET A 155 12.00 -1.98 -5.83
N LEU A 156 12.61 -3.09 -5.40
CA LEU A 156 12.04 -4.42 -5.58
C LEU A 156 10.72 -4.60 -4.83
N LEU A 157 10.61 -4.09 -3.60
CA LEU A 157 9.36 -4.14 -2.85
C LEU A 157 8.24 -3.34 -3.55
N TRP A 158 8.55 -2.17 -4.10
CA TRP A 158 7.58 -1.39 -4.87
C TRP A 158 7.19 -2.09 -6.18
N PHE A 159 8.14 -2.74 -6.85
CA PHE A 159 7.87 -3.55 -8.04
C PHE A 159 6.90 -4.70 -7.75
N ILE A 160 7.16 -5.46 -6.67
CA ILE A 160 6.29 -6.58 -6.26
C ILE A 160 4.87 -6.07 -5.97
N THR A 161 4.73 -4.98 -5.22
CA THR A 161 3.39 -4.44 -4.90
C THR A 161 2.69 -3.88 -6.13
N ALA A 162 3.40 -3.27 -7.07
CA ALA A 162 2.85 -2.83 -8.35
C ALA A 162 2.37 -4.02 -9.20
N CYS A 163 3.16 -5.10 -9.29
CA CYS A 163 2.77 -6.31 -10.02
C CYS A 163 1.53 -6.97 -9.42
N VAL A 164 1.49 -7.14 -8.11
CA VAL A 164 0.33 -7.73 -7.41
C VAL A 164 -0.90 -6.84 -7.59
N GLY A 165 -0.76 -5.53 -7.43
CA GLY A 165 -1.84 -4.56 -7.64
C GLY A 165 -2.37 -4.59 -9.07
N GLY A 166 -1.48 -4.65 -10.06
CA GLY A 166 -1.82 -4.75 -11.49
C GLY A 166 -2.57 -6.05 -11.82
N PHE A 167 -2.13 -7.17 -11.26
CA PHE A 167 -2.80 -8.47 -11.45
C PHE A 167 -4.21 -8.46 -10.87
N VAL A 168 -4.39 -7.94 -9.65
CA VAL A 168 -5.70 -7.81 -9.00
C VAL A 168 -6.61 -6.87 -9.80
N PHE A 169 -6.07 -5.75 -10.28
CA PHE A 169 -6.81 -4.82 -11.12
C PHE A 169 -7.32 -5.48 -12.41
N TRP A 170 -6.45 -6.20 -13.11
CA TRP A 170 -6.80 -6.90 -14.35
C TRP A 170 -7.87 -7.99 -14.13
N LYS A 171 -7.71 -8.78 -13.07
CA LYS A 171 -8.69 -9.81 -12.69
C LYS A 171 -10.07 -9.21 -12.39
N ASN A 172 -10.11 -8.10 -11.64
CA ASN A 172 -11.37 -7.43 -11.30
C ASN A 172 -12.02 -6.76 -12.53
N ARG A 173 -11.22 -6.27 -13.47
CA ARG A 173 -11.73 -5.73 -14.74
C ARG A 173 -12.42 -6.79 -15.59
N LYS A 174 -11.83 -7.99 -15.70
CA LYS A 174 -12.43 -9.12 -16.40
C LYS A 174 -13.74 -9.56 -15.75
N ALA A 175 -13.80 -9.63 -14.42
CA ALA A 175 -15.02 -10.00 -13.69
C ALA A 175 -16.17 -9.01 -13.92
N ARG A 176 -15.89 -7.71 -14.00
CA ARG A 176 -16.92 -6.70 -14.29
C ARG A 176 -17.50 -6.80 -15.71
N THR A 177 -16.67 -7.14 -16.70
CA THR A 177 -17.13 -7.30 -18.09
C THR A 177 -18.06 -8.50 -18.26
N SER A 178 -17.89 -9.56 -17.49
CA SER A 178 -18.77 -10.74 -17.51
C SER A 178 -20.09 -10.52 -16.77
N LEU A 179 -20.12 -9.62 -15.75
CA LEU A 179 -21.33 -9.32 -14.96
C LEU A 179 -22.25 -8.26 -15.59
N THR A 180 -21.75 -7.43 -16.52
CA THR A 180 -22.56 -6.41 -17.20
C THR A 180 -23.40 -6.97 -18.36
N GLY A 181 -23.58 -8.33 -18.46
CA GLY A 181 -24.66 -8.96 -19.20
C GLY A 181 -24.97 -8.38 -20.61
N ARG A 182 -23.99 -7.87 -21.34
CA ARG A 182 -24.12 -7.73 -22.78
C ARG A 182 -24.06 -9.14 -23.36
N GLY A 183 -25.17 -9.86 -23.14
CA GLY A 183 -25.45 -11.07 -23.83
C GLY A 183 -25.25 -10.82 -25.31
N ALA A 184 -24.47 -11.70 -25.95
CA ALA A 184 -24.43 -11.78 -27.37
C ALA A 184 -25.87 -11.75 -27.88
N THR A 185 -26.26 -10.69 -28.56
CA THR A 185 -27.46 -10.67 -29.40
C THR A 185 -27.21 -11.73 -30.47
N HIS A 186 -27.72 -12.93 -30.24
CA HIS A 186 -27.91 -13.89 -31.32
C HIS A 186 -28.98 -13.30 -32.23
N VAL A 187 -28.58 -12.86 -33.39
CA VAL A 187 -29.42 -12.76 -34.58
C VAL A 187 -29.42 -14.11 -35.22
#